data_a65db33aa08c46fa05067cdfdfce90c2
#
_entry.id   a65db33aa08c46fa05067cdfdfce90c2
#
_cell.length_a   1.000
_cell.length_b   1.000
_cell.length_c   1.000
_cell.angle_alpha   90.00
_cell.angle_beta   90.00
_cell.angle_gamma   90.00
#
_symmetry.space_group_name_H-M   'P 1'
#
loop_
_entity.id
_entity.type
_entity.pdbx_description
1 polymer ?
#
loop_
_entity_poly.entity_id
_entity_poly.type
_entity_poly.pdbx_seq_one_letter_code
_entity_poly.pdbx_strand_id
1 'polypeptide(L)'
;WGLGESVASGEVTPDNYLVDKVTLEIRQRTSSNKLIEYVPDPKTGIVHKTPVADELQQAICLSDEEIIVLSKLAKQIEKHYGVPQDIEFAIDQDIPFPDNVMIVQSRPETVWSRKKPVSLSSGRQVGISGMVDTLIAGVRLQRVNK
;
A
#
# COMPACT_ATOMS: atom_id res chain seq x y z
N TRP A 1 1.27 1.24 -12.25
CA TRP A 1 1.97 0.34 -13.17
C TRP A 1 3.46 0.67 -13.21
N GLY A 2 4.29 -0.27 -13.65
CA GLY A 2 5.73 -0.07 -13.77
C GLY A 2 6.46 0.05 -12.42
N LEU A 3 7.63 0.67 -12.43
CA LEU A 3 8.47 0.85 -11.24
C LEU A 3 7.85 1.87 -10.26
N GLY A 4 8.05 1.63 -8.95
CA GLY A 4 7.52 2.49 -7.89
C GLY A 4 8.06 3.92 -7.85
N GLU A 5 9.09 4.23 -8.64
CA GLU A 5 9.69 5.57 -8.72
C GLU A 5 8.68 6.64 -9.13
N SER A 6 7.77 6.34 -10.05
CA SER A 6 6.71 7.26 -10.49
C SER A 6 5.74 7.64 -9.37
N VAL A 7 5.49 6.72 -8.45
CA VAL A 7 4.66 6.95 -7.26
C VAL A 7 5.44 7.69 -6.18
N ALA A 8 6.71 7.31 -5.95
CA ALA A 8 7.56 7.93 -4.96
C ALA A 8 7.89 9.40 -5.29
N SER A 9 8.09 9.72 -6.57
CA SER A 9 8.30 11.10 -7.05
C SER A 9 7.03 11.97 -7.03
N GLY A 10 5.85 11.35 -6.89
CA GLY A 10 4.57 12.04 -6.93
C GLY A 10 4.07 12.38 -8.33
N GLU A 11 4.70 11.83 -9.38
CA GLU A 11 4.26 12.05 -10.78
C GLU A 11 2.99 11.27 -11.12
N VAL A 12 2.72 10.19 -10.39
CA VAL A 12 1.53 9.36 -10.55
C VAL A 12 0.76 9.31 -9.25
N THR A 13 -0.55 9.52 -9.32
CA THR A 13 -1.45 9.27 -8.19
C THR A 13 -1.72 7.77 -8.11
N PRO A 14 -1.34 7.10 -7.00
CA PRO A 14 -1.52 5.66 -6.86
C PRO A 14 -2.98 5.29 -6.59
N ASP A 15 -3.32 4.03 -6.87
CA ASP A 15 -4.53 3.44 -6.31
C ASP A 15 -4.41 3.33 -4.79
N ASN A 16 -5.53 3.42 -4.10
CA ASN A 16 -5.59 3.34 -2.66
C ASN A 16 -6.54 2.21 -2.22
N TYR A 17 -6.10 1.45 -1.24
CA TYR A 17 -6.86 0.36 -0.65
C TYR A 17 -6.88 0.53 0.88
N LEU A 18 -8.05 0.39 1.45
CA LEU A 18 -8.24 0.36 2.89
C LEU A 18 -8.65 -1.04 3.30
N VAL A 19 -7.82 -1.69 4.12
CA VAL A 19 -8.05 -3.06 4.58
C VAL A 19 -8.21 -3.05 6.10
N ASP A 20 -9.23 -3.74 6.58
CA ASP A 20 -9.42 -3.97 8.01
C ASP A 20 -8.30 -4.88 8.53
N LYS A 21 -7.55 -4.40 9.50
CA LYS A 21 -6.39 -5.11 10.04
C LYS A 21 -6.74 -6.41 10.77
N VAL A 22 -7.95 -6.50 11.32
CA VAL A 22 -8.39 -7.67 12.09
C VAL A 22 -8.99 -8.73 11.19
N THR A 23 -9.99 -8.32 10.39
CA THR A 23 -10.75 -9.23 9.52
C THR A 23 -10.09 -9.48 8.17
N LEU A 24 -9.17 -8.61 7.75
CA LEU A 24 -8.56 -8.55 6.41
C LEU A 24 -9.59 -8.26 5.29
N GLU A 25 -10.75 -7.72 5.64
CA GLU A 25 -11.71 -7.26 4.64
C GLU A 25 -11.24 -5.97 3.96
N ILE A 26 -11.37 -5.91 2.65
CA ILE A 26 -11.10 -4.71 1.88
C ILE A 26 -12.28 -3.77 2.03
N ARG A 27 -12.13 -2.71 2.82
CA ARG A 27 -13.19 -1.73 3.15
C ARG A 27 -13.39 -0.70 2.05
N GLN A 28 -12.31 -0.34 1.36
CA GLN A 28 -12.37 0.67 0.31
C GLN A 28 -11.31 0.39 -0.76
N ARG A 29 -11.67 0.68 -2.01
CA ARG A 29 -10.79 0.73 -3.16
C ARG A 29 -11.02 2.04 -3.87
N THR A 30 -9.96 2.73 -4.22
CA THR A 30 -10.01 3.96 -5.00
C THR A 30 -9.03 3.83 -6.14
N SER A 31 -9.54 3.70 -7.36
CA SER A 31 -8.71 3.73 -8.56
C SER A 31 -8.36 5.18 -8.91
N SER A 32 -7.16 5.40 -9.35
CA SER A 32 -6.65 6.68 -9.81
C SER A 32 -6.34 6.62 -11.31
N ASN A 33 -6.27 7.78 -11.96
CA ASN A 33 -5.89 7.86 -13.36
C ASN A 33 -4.34 7.85 -13.48
N LYS A 34 -3.78 6.74 -13.94
CA LYS A 34 -2.35 6.47 -14.06
C LYS A 34 -1.90 6.66 -15.49
N LEU A 35 -1.44 7.86 -15.85
CA LEU A 35 -1.12 8.23 -17.23
C LEU A 35 0.26 7.78 -17.71
N ILE A 36 1.18 7.57 -16.78
CA ILE A 36 2.58 7.24 -17.07
C ILE A 36 3.05 6.09 -16.20
N GLU A 37 4.03 5.38 -16.70
CA GLU A 37 4.76 4.34 -15.98
C GLU A 37 6.27 4.41 -16.29
N TYR A 38 7.07 3.88 -15.38
CA TYR A 38 8.51 3.71 -15.58
C TYR A 38 8.81 2.24 -15.82
N VAL A 39 9.35 1.93 -16.99
CA VAL A 39 9.63 0.54 -17.41
C VAL A 39 11.11 0.40 -17.75
N PRO A 40 11.81 -0.61 -17.23
CA PRO A 40 13.18 -0.88 -17.63
C PRO A 40 13.20 -1.52 -19.02
N ASP A 41 14.11 -1.06 -19.87
CA ASP A 41 14.42 -1.76 -21.13
C ASP A 41 15.04 -3.13 -20.81
N PRO A 42 14.49 -4.24 -21.33
CA PRO A 42 14.95 -5.58 -20.96
C PRO A 42 16.37 -5.90 -21.44
N LYS A 43 16.92 -5.15 -22.41
CA LYS A 43 18.26 -5.38 -22.94
C LYS A 43 19.32 -4.52 -22.28
N THR A 44 18.98 -3.28 -21.97
CA THR A 44 19.95 -2.30 -21.44
C THR A 44 19.78 -2.02 -19.96
N GLY A 45 18.63 -2.37 -19.37
CA GLY A 45 18.28 -2.02 -17.99
C GLY A 45 17.97 -0.55 -17.78
N ILE A 46 18.03 0.27 -18.84
CA ILE A 46 17.73 1.70 -18.74
C ILE A 46 16.23 1.89 -18.52
N VAL A 47 15.87 2.66 -17.52
CA VAL A 47 14.47 2.96 -17.19
C VAL A 47 13.95 4.06 -18.11
N HIS A 48 12.82 3.80 -18.76
CA HIS A 48 12.14 4.75 -19.64
C HIS A 48 10.77 5.12 -19.05
N LYS A 49 10.42 6.40 -19.20
CA LYS A 49 9.08 6.89 -18.91
C LYS A 49 8.21 6.68 -20.14
N THR A 50 7.15 5.91 -19.99
CA THR A 50 6.21 5.57 -21.08
C THR A 50 4.78 5.91 -20.68
N PRO A 51 3.89 6.22 -21.65
CA PRO A 51 2.47 6.35 -21.38
C PRO A 51 1.88 4.96 -21.04
N VAL A 52 0.97 4.93 -20.08
CA VAL A 52 0.16 3.74 -19.78
C VAL A 52 -0.91 3.58 -20.85
N ALA A 53 -1.13 2.34 -21.32
CA ALA A 53 -2.19 2.04 -22.27
C ALA A 53 -3.56 2.50 -21.72
N ASP A 54 -4.42 3.04 -22.59
CA ASP A 54 -5.67 3.70 -22.18
C ASP A 54 -6.56 2.78 -21.32
N GLU A 55 -6.60 1.49 -21.62
CA GLU A 55 -7.38 0.49 -20.89
C GLU A 55 -6.88 0.28 -19.45
N LEU A 56 -5.59 0.53 -19.21
CA LEU A 56 -4.94 0.34 -17.92
C LEU A 56 -4.90 1.61 -17.06
N GLN A 57 -5.13 2.77 -17.63
CA GLN A 57 -5.00 4.03 -16.90
C GLN A 57 -5.89 4.10 -15.65
N GLN A 58 -7.11 3.59 -15.75
CA GLN A 58 -8.08 3.55 -14.64
C GLN A 58 -8.28 2.16 -14.05
N ALA A 59 -7.60 1.13 -14.59
CA ALA A 59 -7.67 -0.21 -14.06
C ALA A 59 -7.00 -0.31 -12.69
N ILE A 60 -7.60 -1.09 -11.79
CA ILE A 60 -7.04 -1.39 -10.47
C ILE A 60 -5.77 -2.21 -10.64
N CYS A 61 -4.68 -1.80 -9.96
CA CYS A 61 -3.37 -2.42 -10.11
C CYS A 61 -3.19 -3.73 -9.36
N LEU A 62 -3.98 -3.98 -8.33
CA LEU A 62 -3.85 -5.17 -7.47
C LEU A 62 -5.15 -5.96 -7.45
N SER A 63 -5.06 -7.27 -7.53
CA SER A 63 -6.18 -8.17 -7.26
C SER A 63 -6.51 -8.23 -5.76
N ASP A 64 -7.70 -8.72 -5.42
CA ASP A 64 -8.10 -8.88 -4.03
C ASP A 64 -7.21 -9.89 -3.30
N GLU A 65 -6.79 -10.94 -3.99
CA GLU A 65 -5.89 -11.95 -3.47
C GLU A 65 -4.51 -11.36 -3.13
N GLU A 66 -3.96 -10.54 -4.01
CA GLU A 66 -2.68 -9.84 -3.76
C GLU A 66 -2.79 -8.88 -2.58
N ILE A 67 -3.89 -8.13 -2.46
CA ILE A 67 -4.14 -7.23 -1.32
C ILE A 67 -4.20 -8.01 -0.02
N ILE A 68 -4.85 -9.18 0.01
CA ILE A 68 -4.95 -10.02 1.20
C ILE A 68 -3.59 -10.60 1.58
N VAL A 69 -2.79 -11.06 0.61
CA VAL A 69 -1.42 -11.56 0.87
C VAL A 69 -0.55 -10.45 1.44
N LEU A 70 -0.55 -9.26 0.82
CA LEU A 70 0.17 -8.09 1.33
C LEU A 70 -0.24 -7.72 2.75
N SER A 71 -1.54 -7.75 3.04
CA SER A 71 -2.06 -7.45 4.38
C SER A 71 -1.60 -8.47 5.43
N LYS A 72 -1.52 -9.76 5.07
CA LYS A 72 -0.98 -10.81 5.93
C LYS A 72 0.51 -10.59 6.20
N LEU A 73 1.28 -10.31 5.15
CA LEU A 73 2.73 -10.01 5.28
C LEU A 73 2.95 -8.78 6.15
N ALA A 74 2.20 -7.70 5.94
CA ALA A 74 2.28 -6.50 6.76
C ALA A 74 1.99 -6.77 8.25
N LYS A 75 0.98 -7.61 8.56
CA LYS A 75 0.70 -8.04 9.94
C LYS A 75 1.85 -8.84 10.56
N GLN A 76 2.48 -9.73 9.79
CA GLN A 76 3.61 -10.52 10.26
C GLN A 76 4.82 -9.63 10.57
N ILE A 77 5.10 -8.66 9.68
CA ILE A 77 6.20 -7.70 9.84
C ILE A 77 5.95 -6.82 11.06
N GLU A 78 4.75 -6.25 11.20
CA GLU A 78 4.40 -5.46 12.38
C GLU A 78 4.51 -6.26 13.68
N LYS A 79 4.05 -7.53 13.68
CA LYS A 79 4.20 -8.42 14.84
C LYS A 79 5.68 -8.67 15.18
N HIS A 80 6.52 -8.80 14.16
CA HIS A 80 7.96 -9.03 14.34
C HIS A 80 8.65 -7.82 14.97
N TYR A 81 8.36 -6.62 14.49
CA TYR A 81 8.97 -5.38 14.99
C TYR A 81 8.26 -4.79 16.22
N GLY A 82 7.04 -5.23 16.53
CA GLY A 82 6.24 -4.75 17.67
C GLY A 82 5.67 -3.34 17.53
N VAL A 83 5.84 -2.71 16.35
CA VAL A 83 5.35 -1.36 16.04
C VAL A 83 4.84 -1.31 14.59
N PRO A 84 3.89 -0.41 14.26
CA PRO A 84 3.43 -0.21 12.89
C PRO A 84 4.59 0.07 11.93
N GLN A 85 4.49 -0.44 10.71
CA GLN A 85 5.53 -0.34 9.69
C GLN A 85 5.00 0.29 8.41
N ASP A 86 5.81 1.16 7.82
CA ASP A 86 5.72 1.52 6.40
C ASP A 86 6.42 0.43 5.59
N ILE A 87 5.73 -0.12 4.59
CA ILE A 87 6.23 -1.26 3.82
C ILE A 87 6.19 -0.92 2.35
N GLU A 88 7.32 -1.12 1.67
CA GLU A 88 7.40 -1.11 0.21
C GLU A 88 7.39 -2.55 -0.31
N PHE A 89 6.67 -2.77 -1.41
CA PHE A 89 6.53 -4.10 -2.00
C PHE A 89 6.64 -4.05 -3.53
N ALA A 90 6.89 -5.21 -4.12
CA ALA A 90 6.87 -5.42 -5.56
C ALA A 90 5.96 -6.60 -5.90
N ILE A 91 5.33 -6.54 -7.07
CA ILE A 91 4.65 -7.68 -7.69
C ILE A 91 5.44 -8.05 -8.94
N ASP A 92 6.04 -9.22 -8.93
CA ASP A 92 6.79 -9.74 -10.08
C ASP A 92 5.84 -10.52 -10.99
N GLN A 93 5.73 -10.10 -12.25
CA GLN A 93 4.82 -10.75 -13.20
C GLN A 93 5.33 -12.08 -13.72
N ASP A 94 6.62 -12.35 -13.60
CA ASP A 94 7.26 -13.58 -14.06
C ASP A 94 7.20 -14.71 -13.03
N ILE A 95 6.78 -14.38 -11.80
CA ILE A 95 6.67 -15.34 -10.70
C ILE A 95 5.18 -15.68 -10.48
N PRO A 96 4.81 -16.97 -10.34
CA PRO A 96 3.44 -17.35 -10.03
C PRO A 96 2.97 -16.84 -8.66
N PHE A 97 1.70 -16.42 -8.58
CA PHE A 97 1.06 -16.11 -7.30
C PHE A 97 1.00 -17.35 -6.39
N PRO A 98 1.22 -17.24 -5.07
CA PRO A 98 1.41 -16.00 -4.28
C PRO A 98 2.87 -15.53 -4.14
N ASP A 99 3.84 -16.25 -4.71
CA ASP A 99 5.27 -15.99 -4.53
C ASP A 99 5.74 -14.73 -5.28
N ASN A 100 4.89 -14.19 -6.16
CA ASN A 100 5.12 -12.95 -6.88
C ASN A 100 5.03 -11.69 -5.99
N VAL A 101 4.50 -11.80 -4.77
CA VAL A 101 4.35 -10.69 -3.83
C VAL A 101 5.58 -10.60 -2.94
N MET A 102 6.40 -9.59 -3.18
CA MET A 102 7.68 -9.42 -2.49
C MET A 102 7.72 -8.15 -1.66
N ILE A 103 8.25 -8.25 -0.43
CA ILE A 103 8.54 -7.09 0.41
C ILE A 103 9.94 -6.58 0.06
N VAL A 104 10.03 -5.31 -0.32
CA VAL A 104 11.28 -4.66 -0.72
C VAL A 104 11.90 -3.90 0.43
N GLN A 105 11.09 -3.21 1.23
CA GLN A 105 11.54 -2.41 2.36
C GLN A 105 10.49 -2.40 3.47
N SER A 106 10.96 -2.33 4.72
CA SER A 106 10.13 -2.07 5.89
C SER A 106 10.85 -1.09 6.81
N ARG A 107 10.11 -0.11 7.33
CA ARG A 107 10.61 0.87 8.31
C ARG A 107 9.52 1.21 9.32
N PRO A 108 9.87 1.56 10.57
CA PRO A 108 8.89 2.01 11.54
C PRO A 108 8.10 3.22 11.03
N GLU A 109 6.79 3.16 11.16
CA GLU A 109 5.92 4.29 10.86
C GLU A 109 6.14 5.39 11.90
N THR A 110 6.39 6.63 11.47
CA THR A 110 6.79 7.74 12.36
C THR A 110 5.75 8.85 12.48
N VAL A 111 4.76 8.90 11.60
CA VAL A 111 3.78 9.99 11.53
C VAL A 111 2.65 9.79 12.56
N TRP A 112 2.11 8.58 12.62
CA TRP A 112 0.97 8.25 13.48
C TRP A 112 1.39 7.86 14.89
N SER A 113 2.55 7.24 15.06
CA SER A 113 3.11 6.86 16.37
C SER A 113 3.46 8.06 17.24
N ARG A 114 3.64 9.25 16.66
CA ARG A 114 3.89 10.51 17.38
C ARG A 114 2.63 11.23 17.85
N LYS A 115 1.44 10.84 17.42
CA LYS A 115 0.18 11.38 17.94
C LYS A 115 -0.03 10.81 19.34
N LYS A 116 0.29 11.61 20.37
CA LYS A 116 -0.03 11.29 21.76
C LYS A 116 -1.53 10.98 21.85
N PRO A 117 -1.95 9.92 22.58
CA PRO A 117 -3.36 9.71 22.84
C PRO A 117 -3.90 11.00 23.51
N VAL A 118 -4.94 11.57 22.92
CA VAL A 118 -5.65 12.68 23.57
C VAL A 118 -6.20 12.12 24.87
N SER A 119 -5.64 12.52 25.99
CA SER A 119 -6.18 12.19 27.32
C SER A 119 -7.56 12.85 27.42
N LEU A 120 -8.61 12.06 27.29
CA LEU A 120 -9.96 12.47 27.61
C LEU A 120 -10.05 12.65 29.16
N SER A 121 -9.56 13.78 29.61
CA SER A 121 -9.88 14.22 30.97
C SER A 121 -11.30 14.79 31.01
N SER A 122 -12.13 14.11 31.79
CA SER A 122 -13.42 14.52 32.32
C SER A 122 -14.63 14.70 31.39
N GLY A 123 -15.53 13.74 31.47
CA GLY A 123 -16.95 14.00 31.56
C GLY A 123 -17.73 14.18 30.28
N ARG A 124 -17.96 13.10 29.53
CA ARG A 124 -19.26 12.83 28.88
C ARG A 124 -19.25 11.41 28.31
N GLN A 125 -20.26 10.63 28.66
CA GLN A 125 -20.52 9.35 28.03
C GLN A 125 -20.75 9.59 26.53
N VAL A 126 -19.83 9.11 25.69
CA VAL A 126 -20.02 9.06 24.26
C VAL A 126 -20.01 7.58 23.87
N GLY A 127 -21.09 7.18 23.20
CA GLY A 127 -21.37 5.79 22.83
C GLY A 127 -20.27 5.15 21.99
N ILE A 128 -20.33 3.84 21.93
CA ILE A 128 -19.39 2.88 21.32
C ILE A 128 -19.00 3.18 19.85
N SER A 129 -19.64 4.15 19.20
CA SER A 129 -19.40 4.54 17.80
C SER A 129 -18.09 5.30 17.54
N GLY A 130 -17.40 5.81 18.56
CA GLY A 130 -16.17 6.62 18.39
C GLY A 130 -14.86 5.84 18.43
N MET A 131 -14.88 4.53 18.65
CA MET A 131 -13.65 3.72 18.78
C MET A 131 -13.11 3.14 17.46
N VAL A 132 -13.85 3.26 16.36
CA VAL A 132 -13.50 2.65 15.08
C VAL A 132 -12.52 3.50 14.26
N ASP A 133 -12.46 4.81 14.50
CA ASP A 133 -11.68 5.74 13.65
C ASP A 133 -10.16 5.80 13.95
N THR A 134 -9.68 5.10 14.97
CA THR A 134 -8.26 5.23 15.40
C THR A 134 -7.35 4.10 14.93
N LEU A 135 -7.86 3.12 14.19
CA LEU A 135 -7.11 1.89 13.80
C LEU A 135 -6.70 1.86 12.31
N ILE A 136 -6.81 2.97 11.61
CA ILE A 136 -6.49 3.02 10.18
C ILE A 136 -5.08 3.59 10.00
N ALA A 137 -4.07 2.77 10.23
CA ALA A 137 -2.74 3.02 9.68
C ALA A 137 -2.77 2.60 8.21
N GLY A 138 -2.79 3.58 7.31
CA GLY A 138 -2.79 3.31 5.86
C GLY A 138 -1.51 2.59 5.46
N VAL A 139 -1.64 1.38 4.94
CA VAL A 139 -0.56 0.71 4.21
C VAL A 139 -0.44 1.44 2.86
N ARG A 140 0.65 2.18 2.68
CA ARG A 140 0.95 2.82 1.40
C ARG A 140 1.60 1.78 0.50
N LEU A 141 0.84 1.27 -0.45
CA LEU A 141 1.28 0.21 -1.35
C LEU A 141 1.90 0.84 -2.61
N GLN A 142 3.18 0.58 -2.85
CA GLN A 142 3.89 0.96 -4.07
C GLN A 142 4.29 -0.29 -4.84
N ARG A 143 3.91 -0.37 -6.12
CA ARG A 143 4.28 -1.47 -7.00
C ARG A 143 5.60 -1.16 -7.70
N VAL A 144 6.56 -2.07 -7.59
CA VAL A 144 7.80 -2.07 -8.38
C VAL A 144 7.75 -3.32 -9.26
N ASN A 145 7.68 -3.14 -10.58
CA ASN A 145 7.85 -4.23 -11.54
C ASN A 145 9.33 -4.34 -11.90
N LYS A 146 9.83 -5.56 -11.97
CA LYS A 146 11.12 -5.85 -12.57
C LYS A 146 10.97 -6.00 -14.07
#